data_470a856bea72d54a7913b80271eef9ab
#
_entry.id   470a856bea72d54a7913b80271eef9ab
#
_cell.length_a   1.000
_cell.length_b   1.000
_cell.length_c   1.000
_cell.angle_alpha   90.00
_cell.angle_beta   90.00
_cell.angle_gamma   90.00
#
_symmetry.space_group_name_H-M   'P 1'
#
loop_
_entity.id
_entity.type
_entity.pdbx_description
1 polymer ?
#
loop_
_entity_poly.entity_id
_entity_poly.type
_entity_poly.pdbx_seq_one_letter_code
_entity_poly.pdbx_strand_id
1 'polypeptide(L)'
;GGSLLVSAAAGSGKTKVLVERVFSYLTEEHCHVDDFLIITYTRAAAAELRVKLAAELASRVAQSPGDRHLRAQMFRVYQADIKTVDGFCAQLLRQHVHLLPPVDGRCLTPDFRVLDESEAALLRERALEAALEEFYRAVENGDEEYALLADTLGAGRDDRALARLIPELH
;
A
#
# COMPACT_ATOMS: atom_id res chain seq x y z
N GLY A 1 1.61 26.72 6.49
CA GLY A 1 0.67 25.72 6.97
C GLY A 1 1.24 24.96 8.15
N GLY A 2 0.45 24.71 9.18
CA GLY A 2 0.83 23.97 10.36
C GLY A 2 0.20 22.59 10.40
N SER A 3 0.76 21.69 11.23
CA SER A 3 0.15 20.38 11.50
C SER A 3 -1.04 20.55 12.44
N LEU A 4 -2.15 19.86 12.17
CA LEU A 4 -3.33 19.80 13.03
C LEU A 4 -3.62 18.35 13.41
N LEU A 5 -3.66 18.09 14.71
CA LEU A 5 -4.11 16.81 15.26
C LEU A 5 -5.56 16.94 15.71
N VAL A 6 -6.45 16.09 15.16
CA VAL A 6 -7.86 16.00 15.57
C VAL A 6 -8.07 14.67 16.25
N SER A 7 -8.30 14.70 17.57
CA SER A 7 -8.66 13.50 18.35
C SER A 7 -10.18 13.37 18.42
N ALA A 8 -10.68 12.18 18.14
CA ALA A 8 -12.12 11.92 18.16
C ALA A 8 -12.42 10.43 18.37
N ALA A 9 -13.41 10.12 19.19
CA ALA A 9 -13.87 8.75 19.42
C ALA A 9 -14.54 8.14 18.16
N ALA A 10 -14.73 6.82 18.16
CA ALA A 10 -15.51 6.15 17.11
C ALA A 10 -16.93 6.74 17.05
N GLY A 11 -17.46 6.98 15.86
CA GLY A 11 -18.80 7.55 15.66
C GLY A 11 -18.93 9.06 15.91
N SER A 12 -17.86 9.76 16.32
CA SER A 12 -17.89 11.20 16.65
C SER A 12 -17.94 12.16 15.46
N GLY A 13 -18.12 11.65 14.23
CA GLY A 13 -18.22 12.48 13.04
C GLY A 13 -16.88 12.90 12.41
N LYS A 14 -15.77 12.18 12.70
CA LYS A 14 -14.44 12.47 12.11
C LYS A 14 -14.46 12.67 10.60
N THR A 15 -15.16 11.79 9.90
CA THR A 15 -15.30 11.88 8.43
C THR A 15 -16.01 13.15 7.99
N LYS A 16 -17.04 13.59 8.75
CA LYS A 16 -17.75 14.83 8.46
C LYS A 16 -16.83 16.03 8.62
N VAL A 17 -16.08 16.09 9.72
CA VAL A 17 -15.10 17.17 9.97
C VAL A 17 -14.03 17.20 8.87
N LEU A 18 -13.54 16.03 8.43
CA LEU A 18 -12.57 15.94 7.33
C LEU A 18 -13.17 16.51 6.03
N VAL A 19 -14.38 16.10 5.67
CA VAL A 19 -15.08 16.59 4.47
C VAL A 19 -15.28 18.11 4.56
N GLU A 20 -15.78 18.63 5.67
CA GLU A 20 -15.96 20.07 5.86
C GLU A 20 -14.65 20.85 5.75
N ARG A 21 -13.55 20.29 6.25
CA ARG A 21 -12.23 20.92 6.15
C ARG A 21 -11.70 20.94 4.72
N VAL A 22 -11.85 19.85 3.96
CA VAL A 22 -11.52 19.85 2.53
C VAL A 22 -12.31 20.93 1.81
N PHE A 23 -13.60 21.07 2.12
CA PHE A 23 -14.44 22.11 1.51
C PHE A 23 -14.04 23.53 1.90
N SER A 24 -13.58 23.77 3.12
CA SER A 24 -13.09 25.10 3.48
C SER A 24 -11.89 25.49 2.61
N TYR A 25 -10.95 24.59 2.38
CA TYR A 25 -9.83 24.84 1.46
C TYR A 25 -10.27 25.06 0.00
N LEU A 26 -11.23 24.26 -0.49
CA LEU A 26 -11.74 24.41 -1.85
C LEU A 26 -12.39 25.78 -2.07
N THR A 27 -13.04 26.33 -1.06
CA THR A 27 -13.80 27.60 -1.15
C THR A 27 -12.97 28.82 -0.76
N GLU A 28 -12.18 28.71 0.30
CA GLU A 28 -11.44 29.83 0.87
C GLU A 28 -10.07 30.04 0.21
N GLU A 29 -9.36 28.95 -0.12
CA GLU A 29 -8.02 28.98 -0.65
C GLU A 29 -7.96 28.67 -2.17
N HIS A 30 -9.11 28.43 -2.82
CA HIS A 30 -9.21 28.06 -4.23
C HIS A 30 -8.35 26.84 -4.64
N CYS A 31 -8.07 25.95 -3.70
CA CYS A 31 -7.42 24.68 -3.97
C CYS A 31 -8.33 23.78 -4.82
N HIS A 32 -7.74 22.78 -5.43
CA HIS A 32 -8.48 21.72 -6.11
C HIS A 32 -8.52 20.46 -5.25
N VAL A 33 -9.57 19.63 -5.42
CA VAL A 33 -9.71 18.39 -4.63
C VAL A 33 -8.60 17.38 -4.94
N ASP A 34 -8.01 17.43 -6.11
CA ASP A 34 -6.86 16.65 -6.54
C ASP A 34 -5.50 17.18 -6.06
N ASP A 35 -5.47 18.36 -5.39
CA ASP A 35 -4.28 18.84 -4.67
C ASP A 35 -4.10 18.16 -3.31
N PHE A 36 -5.10 17.37 -2.84
CA PHE A 36 -5.05 16.70 -1.55
C PHE A 36 -4.65 15.22 -1.70
N LEU A 37 -3.79 14.78 -0.81
CA LEU A 37 -3.54 13.36 -0.55
C LEU A 37 -4.32 12.96 0.72
N ILE A 38 -5.30 12.08 0.57
CA ILE A 38 -6.12 11.58 1.69
C ILE A 38 -5.86 10.09 1.85
N ILE A 39 -5.25 9.73 2.98
CA ILE A 39 -4.90 8.35 3.28
C ILE A 39 -5.91 7.73 4.24
N THR A 40 -6.33 6.52 3.94
CA THR A 40 -7.20 5.70 4.78
C THR A 40 -6.57 4.32 5.02
N TYR A 41 -7.08 3.59 6.01
CA TYR A 41 -6.59 2.23 6.30
C TYR A 41 -7.16 1.18 5.36
N THR A 42 -8.38 1.37 4.85
CA THR A 42 -9.05 0.37 4.00
C THR A 42 -9.51 0.96 2.69
N ARG A 43 -9.54 0.13 1.65
CA ARG A 43 -10.09 0.50 0.33
C ARG A 43 -11.56 0.91 0.42
N ALA A 44 -12.33 0.23 1.29
CA ALA A 44 -13.73 0.56 1.53
C ALA A 44 -13.89 1.97 2.11
N ALA A 45 -13.07 2.35 3.12
CA ALA A 45 -13.10 3.69 3.68
C ALA A 45 -12.69 4.77 2.66
N ALA A 46 -11.72 4.48 1.80
CA ALA A 46 -11.34 5.40 0.72
C ALA A 46 -12.48 5.60 -0.29
N ALA A 47 -13.15 4.51 -0.70
CA ALA A 47 -14.30 4.58 -1.59
C ALA A 47 -15.47 5.33 -0.97
N GLU A 48 -15.81 5.04 0.30
CA GLU A 48 -16.87 5.73 1.04
C GLU A 48 -16.59 7.23 1.17
N LEU A 49 -15.35 7.61 1.47
CA LEU A 49 -14.98 9.01 1.57
C LEU A 49 -15.11 9.73 0.23
N ARG A 50 -14.71 9.10 -0.86
CA ARG A 50 -14.88 9.65 -2.22
C ARG A 50 -16.35 9.88 -2.55
N VAL A 51 -17.23 8.92 -2.23
CA VAL A 51 -18.68 9.05 -2.43
C VAL A 51 -19.23 10.21 -1.60
N LYS A 52 -18.82 10.36 -0.34
CA LYS A 52 -19.25 11.47 0.53
C LYS A 52 -18.80 12.83 -0.01
N LEU A 53 -17.56 12.94 -0.47
CA LEU A 53 -17.05 14.16 -1.09
C LEU A 53 -17.83 14.50 -2.38
N ALA A 54 -18.07 13.51 -3.23
CA ALA A 54 -18.83 13.72 -4.47
C ALA A 54 -20.29 14.15 -4.20
N ALA A 55 -20.95 13.55 -3.21
CA ALA A 55 -22.31 13.90 -2.83
C ALA A 55 -22.38 15.33 -2.26
N GLU A 56 -21.44 15.72 -1.42
CA GLU A 56 -21.37 17.08 -0.88
C GLU A 56 -21.07 18.11 -1.97
N LEU A 57 -20.16 17.80 -2.92
CA LEU A 57 -19.91 18.64 -4.10
C LEU A 57 -21.19 18.85 -4.90
N ALA A 58 -21.92 17.78 -5.19
CA ALA A 58 -23.18 17.86 -5.92
C ALA A 58 -24.20 18.76 -5.20
N SER A 59 -24.31 18.63 -3.87
CA SER A 59 -25.19 19.46 -3.05
C SER A 59 -24.82 20.94 -3.14
N ARG A 60 -23.53 21.28 -3.00
CA ARG A 60 -23.05 22.67 -3.07
C ARG A 60 -23.18 23.29 -4.46
N VAL A 61 -22.91 22.51 -5.50
CA VAL A 61 -23.13 22.94 -6.89
C VAL A 61 -24.60 23.22 -7.15
N ALA A 62 -25.53 22.41 -6.59
CA ALA A 62 -26.97 22.67 -6.71
C ALA A 62 -27.40 23.98 -6.01
N GLN A 63 -26.75 24.32 -4.89
CA GLN A 63 -27.01 25.57 -4.16
C GLN A 63 -26.38 26.79 -4.86
N SER A 64 -25.28 26.61 -5.59
CA SER A 64 -24.54 27.67 -6.30
C SER A 64 -24.23 27.27 -7.75
N PRO A 65 -25.23 27.17 -8.64
CA PRO A 65 -25.03 26.66 -10.00
C PRO A 65 -24.08 27.51 -10.86
N GLY A 66 -23.89 28.78 -10.49
CA GLY A 66 -22.99 29.72 -11.16
C GLY A 66 -21.51 29.51 -10.82
N ASP A 67 -21.19 28.77 -9.77
CA ASP A 67 -19.82 28.57 -9.33
C ASP A 67 -19.10 27.57 -10.24
N ARG A 68 -18.24 28.12 -11.12
CA ARG A 68 -17.44 27.34 -12.06
C ARG A 68 -16.37 26.52 -11.38
N HIS A 69 -15.82 27.00 -10.27
CA HIS A 69 -14.78 26.31 -9.52
C HIS A 69 -15.35 25.03 -8.87
N LEU A 70 -16.46 25.13 -8.14
CA LEU A 70 -17.12 23.97 -7.53
C LEU A 70 -17.56 22.94 -8.58
N ARG A 71 -18.08 23.39 -9.73
CA ARG A 71 -18.44 22.47 -10.82
C ARG A 71 -17.24 21.70 -11.36
N ALA A 72 -16.08 22.33 -11.48
CA ALA A 72 -14.87 21.66 -11.92
C ALA A 72 -14.41 20.56 -10.92
N GLN A 73 -14.64 20.77 -9.62
CA GLN A 73 -14.28 19.78 -8.60
C GLN A 73 -15.09 18.48 -8.73
N MET A 74 -16.30 18.50 -9.28
CA MET A 74 -17.10 17.28 -9.49
C MET A 74 -16.42 16.25 -10.40
N PHE A 75 -15.61 16.71 -11.35
CA PHE A 75 -14.83 15.82 -12.21
C PHE A 75 -13.50 15.43 -11.55
N ARG A 76 -12.87 16.38 -10.86
CA ARG A 76 -11.57 16.18 -10.20
C ARG A 76 -11.61 15.21 -9.02
N VAL A 77 -12.75 15.08 -8.33
CA VAL A 77 -12.92 14.16 -7.18
C VAL A 77 -12.62 12.69 -7.53
N TYR A 78 -12.82 12.30 -8.77
CA TYR A 78 -12.51 10.97 -9.25
C TYR A 78 -11.01 10.75 -9.52
N GLN A 79 -10.27 11.83 -9.72
CA GLN A 79 -8.81 11.83 -9.92
C GLN A 79 -8.05 12.07 -8.62
N ALA A 80 -8.73 12.56 -7.57
CA ALA A 80 -8.14 12.88 -6.28
C ALA A 80 -7.48 11.64 -5.63
N ASP A 81 -6.35 11.85 -4.99
CA ASP A 81 -5.58 10.81 -4.29
C ASP A 81 -6.20 10.44 -2.94
N ILE A 82 -7.33 9.73 -2.99
CA ILE A 82 -8.03 9.16 -1.83
C ILE A 82 -7.79 7.64 -1.86
N LYS A 83 -6.87 7.13 -1.06
CA LYS A 83 -6.36 5.74 -1.15
C LYS A 83 -5.86 5.22 0.20
N THR A 84 -5.53 3.94 0.21
CA THR A 84 -4.74 3.35 1.32
C THR A 84 -3.27 3.71 1.18
N VAL A 85 -2.50 3.55 2.27
CA VAL A 85 -1.03 3.71 2.24
C VAL A 85 -0.42 2.84 1.14
N ASP A 86 -0.75 1.54 1.11
CA ASP A 86 -0.24 0.61 0.11
C ASP A 86 -0.61 1.02 -1.32
N GLY A 87 -1.86 1.46 -1.52
CA GLY A 87 -2.33 1.95 -2.81
C GLY A 87 -1.57 3.20 -3.29
N PHE A 88 -1.22 4.10 -2.37
CA PHE A 88 -0.39 5.26 -2.66
C PHE A 88 1.06 4.86 -2.96
N CYS A 89 1.66 3.99 -2.15
CA CYS A 89 3.01 3.48 -2.38
C CYS A 89 3.12 2.76 -3.73
N ALA A 90 2.16 1.91 -4.06
CA ALA A 90 2.13 1.23 -5.36
C ALA A 90 2.02 2.19 -6.54
N GLN A 91 1.28 3.30 -6.38
CA GLN A 91 1.22 4.34 -7.40
C GLN A 91 2.55 5.07 -7.55
N LEU A 92 3.19 5.47 -6.44
CA LEU A 92 4.51 6.10 -6.48
C LEU A 92 5.54 5.21 -7.16
N LEU A 93 5.56 3.92 -6.81
CA LEU A 93 6.45 2.95 -7.45
C LEU A 93 6.23 2.87 -8.96
N ARG A 94 4.97 2.85 -9.43
CA ARG A 94 4.67 2.84 -10.87
C ARG A 94 5.13 4.10 -11.59
N GLN A 95 4.97 5.25 -10.96
CA GLN A 95 5.37 6.54 -11.54
C GLN A 95 6.89 6.74 -11.58
N HIS A 96 7.60 6.15 -10.61
CA HIS A 96 9.04 6.37 -10.41
C HIS A 96 9.88 5.10 -10.56
N VAL A 97 9.34 4.07 -11.18
CA VAL A 97 10.04 2.78 -11.38
C VAL A 97 11.41 2.93 -12.04
N HIS A 98 11.57 3.91 -12.91
CA HIS A 98 12.83 4.23 -13.60
C HIS A 98 13.94 4.73 -12.69
N LEU A 99 13.62 5.13 -11.45
CA LEU A 99 14.57 5.57 -10.43
C LEU A 99 15.04 4.41 -9.53
N LEU A 100 14.40 3.23 -9.63
CA LEU A 100 14.74 2.09 -8.78
C LEU A 100 15.92 1.32 -9.36
N PRO A 101 16.89 0.93 -8.53
CA PRO A 101 17.96 0.06 -8.97
C PRO A 101 17.42 -1.34 -9.31
N PRO A 102 18.07 -2.07 -10.22
CA PRO A 102 17.77 -3.47 -10.45
C PRO A 102 17.95 -4.29 -9.18
N VAL A 103 17.04 -5.24 -8.95
CA VAL A 103 17.18 -6.28 -7.91
C VAL A 103 17.51 -7.58 -8.63
N ASP A 104 18.62 -8.23 -8.28
CA ASP A 104 19.14 -9.45 -8.93
C ASP A 104 19.22 -9.32 -10.47
N GLY A 105 19.64 -8.14 -10.95
CA GLY A 105 19.76 -7.86 -12.38
C GLY A 105 18.43 -7.65 -13.11
N ARG A 106 17.30 -7.64 -12.40
CA ARG A 106 15.96 -7.42 -12.95
C ARG A 106 15.43 -6.05 -12.54
N CYS A 107 14.96 -5.29 -13.52
CA CYS A 107 14.28 -4.01 -13.26
C CYS A 107 12.80 -4.27 -12.99
N LEU A 108 12.24 -3.56 -12.02
CA LEU A 108 10.80 -3.48 -11.84
C LEU A 108 10.19 -2.75 -13.05
N THR A 109 9.07 -3.22 -13.56
CA THR A 109 8.33 -2.58 -14.66
C THR A 109 7.06 -1.90 -14.14
N PRO A 110 6.53 -0.83 -14.79
CA PRO A 110 5.36 -0.10 -14.28
C PRO A 110 4.08 -0.95 -14.16
N ASP A 111 4.01 -2.05 -14.90
CA ASP A 111 2.90 -3.01 -14.94
C ASP A 111 2.97 -4.07 -13.84
N PHE A 112 3.88 -3.93 -12.86
CA PHE A 112 3.96 -4.86 -11.74
C PHE A 112 2.61 -5.03 -11.04
N ARG A 113 2.32 -6.27 -10.63
CA ARG A 113 1.14 -6.62 -9.87
C ARG A 113 1.50 -6.87 -8.40
N VAL A 114 0.71 -6.29 -7.50
CA VAL A 114 0.77 -6.65 -6.08
C VAL A 114 0.00 -7.95 -5.91
N LEU A 115 0.66 -8.95 -5.36
CA LEU A 115 0.07 -10.27 -5.11
C LEU A 115 -0.92 -10.20 -3.95
N ASP A 116 -1.93 -11.04 -3.98
CA ASP A 116 -2.72 -11.32 -2.79
C ASP A 116 -1.98 -12.27 -1.81
N GLU A 117 -2.53 -12.43 -0.60
CA GLU A 117 -1.86 -13.22 0.44
C GLU A 117 -1.71 -14.70 0.05
N SER A 118 -2.67 -15.26 -0.68
CA SER A 118 -2.63 -16.65 -1.13
C SER A 118 -1.56 -16.87 -2.18
N GLU A 119 -1.47 -15.96 -3.14
CA GLU A 119 -0.43 -15.97 -4.18
C GLU A 119 0.97 -15.76 -3.57
N ALA A 120 1.08 -14.83 -2.60
CA ALA A 120 2.32 -14.56 -1.89
C ALA A 120 2.77 -15.78 -1.05
N ALA A 121 1.84 -16.46 -0.38
CA ALA A 121 2.12 -17.68 0.36
C ALA A 121 2.68 -18.80 -0.53
N LEU A 122 2.06 -19.00 -1.70
CA LEU A 122 2.53 -20.01 -2.66
C LEU A 122 3.93 -19.70 -3.20
N LEU A 123 4.23 -18.44 -3.46
CA LEU A 123 5.58 -18.05 -3.89
C LEU A 123 6.62 -18.21 -2.79
N ARG A 124 6.26 -17.86 -1.54
CA ARG A 124 7.13 -18.08 -0.38
C ARG A 124 7.45 -19.57 -0.20
N GLU A 125 6.45 -20.44 -0.33
CA GLU A 125 6.64 -21.90 -0.24
C GLU A 125 7.60 -22.39 -1.31
N ARG A 126 7.42 -22.02 -2.56
CA ARG A 126 8.32 -22.39 -3.66
C ARG A 126 9.75 -21.86 -3.48
N ALA A 127 9.87 -20.61 -2.99
CA ALA A 127 11.18 -20.04 -2.72
C ALA A 127 11.89 -20.76 -1.58
N LEU A 128 11.15 -21.16 -0.53
CA LEU A 128 11.66 -21.95 0.57
C LEU A 128 12.12 -23.34 0.10
N GLU A 129 11.32 -24.04 -0.72
CA GLU A 129 11.70 -25.34 -1.30
C GLU A 129 13.00 -25.20 -2.10
N ALA A 130 13.09 -24.20 -2.98
CA ALA A 130 14.31 -23.97 -3.78
C ALA A 130 15.53 -23.65 -2.91
N ALA A 131 15.36 -22.86 -1.85
CA ALA A 131 16.43 -22.53 -0.92
C ALA A 131 16.90 -23.76 -0.12
N LEU A 132 15.98 -24.64 0.30
CA LEU A 132 16.32 -25.89 0.97
C LEU A 132 17.03 -26.87 0.01
N GLU A 133 16.61 -26.98 -1.24
CA GLU A 133 17.30 -27.78 -2.24
C GLU A 133 18.74 -27.29 -2.48
N GLU A 134 18.95 -25.98 -2.56
CA GLU A 134 20.28 -25.39 -2.70
C GLU A 134 21.14 -25.63 -1.46
N PHE A 135 20.55 -25.48 -0.26
CA PHE A 135 21.19 -25.78 1.02
C PHE A 135 21.69 -27.21 1.08
N TYR A 136 20.83 -28.21 0.80
CA TYR A 136 21.23 -29.61 0.84
C TYR A 136 22.20 -30.00 -0.26
N ARG A 137 22.13 -29.35 -1.43
CA ARG A 137 23.13 -29.54 -2.48
C ARG A 137 24.52 -29.06 -2.01
N ALA A 138 24.60 -27.97 -1.24
CA ALA A 138 25.88 -27.52 -0.67
C ALA A 138 26.41 -28.52 0.36
N VAL A 139 25.54 -29.08 1.21
CA VAL A 139 25.92 -30.14 2.16
C VAL A 139 26.45 -31.39 1.42
N GLU A 140 25.77 -31.85 0.37
CA GLU A 140 26.21 -32.98 -0.46
C GLU A 140 27.55 -32.76 -1.14
N ASN A 141 27.83 -31.50 -1.53
CA ASN A 141 29.12 -31.09 -2.11
C ASN A 141 30.26 -30.94 -1.08
N GLY A 142 29.99 -31.23 0.19
CA GLY A 142 31.00 -31.23 1.27
C GLY A 142 31.24 -29.86 1.90
N ASP A 143 30.29 -28.93 1.84
CA ASP A 143 30.40 -27.67 2.55
C ASP A 143 30.20 -27.90 4.05
N GLU A 144 31.27 -27.70 4.82
CA GLU A 144 31.30 -28.01 6.24
C GLU A 144 30.42 -27.08 7.08
N GLU A 145 30.24 -25.80 6.64
CA GLU A 145 29.40 -24.83 7.36
C GLU A 145 27.91 -25.20 7.23
N TYR A 146 27.48 -25.56 6.03
CA TYR A 146 26.12 -26.01 5.77
C TYR A 146 25.83 -27.36 6.44
N ALA A 147 26.80 -28.27 6.45
CA ALA A 147 26.68 -29.55 7.16
C ALA A 147 26.53 -29.36 8.67
N LEU A 148 27.35 -28.49 9.27
CA LEU A 148 27.26 -28.16 10.69
C LEU A 148 25.91 -27.52 11.05
N LEU A 149 25.41 -26.64 10.18
CA LEU A 149 24.12 -26.02 10.37
C LEU A 149 22.97 -27.04 10.28
N ALA A 150 23.03 -27.95 9.31
CA ALA A 150 22.07 -29.04 9.17
C ALA A 150 22.02 -29.94 10.42
N ASP A 151 23.18 -30.32 10.94
CA ASP A 151 23.28 -31.14 12.15
C ASP A 151 22.79 -30.42 13.40
N THR A 152 23.06 -29.09 13.49
CA THR A 152 22.68 -28.29 14.66
C THR A 152 21.17 -28.02 14.70
N LEU A 153 20.56 -27.70 13.58
CA LEU A 153 19.15 -27.29 13.48
C LEU A 153 18.23 -28.45 13.13
N GLY A 154 18.70 -29.41 12.32
CA GLY A 154 17.89 -30.52 11.81
C GLY A 154 17.74 -31.71 12.78
N ALA A 155 18.46 -31.74 13.90
CA ALA A 155 18.48 -32.90 14.82
C ALA A 155 18.52 -34.25 14.09
N GLY A 156 19.13 -34.27 12.90
CA GLY A 156 19.40 -35.46 12.08
C GLY A 156 18.24 -36.01 11.25
N ARG A 157 17.01 -35.43 11.27
CA ARG A 157 15.86 -35.99 10.52
C ARG A 157 14.70 -35.05 10.16
N ASP A 158 14.75 -33.79 10.53
CA ASP A 158 13.57 -32.93 10.35
C ASP A 158 13.93 -31.50 9.89
N ASP A 159 13.52 -31.14 8.68
CA ASP A 159 13.76 -29.81 8.07
C ASP A 159 12.88 -28.70 8.64
N ARG A 160 11.94 -29.02 9.54
CA ARG A 160 10.96 -28.06 10.07
C ARG A 160 11.62 -26.89 10.80
N ALA A 161 12.75 -27.12 11.45
CA ALA A 161 13.47 -26.05 12.14
C ALA A 161 14.07 -25.07 11.14
N LEU A 162 14.72 -25.57 10.07
CA LEU A 162 15.26 -24.76 8.97
C LEU A 162 14.13 -24.04 8.19
N ALA A 163 13.09 -24.78 7.83
CA ALA A 163 11.94 -24.26 7.09
C ALA A 163 11.21 -23.14 7.85
N ARG A 164 11.27 -23.14 9.19
CA ARG A 164 10.72 -22.09 10.04
C ARG A 164 11.68 -20.91 10.19
N LEU A 165 12.96 -21.17 10.33
CA LEU A 165 13.98 -20.16 10.60
C LEU A 165 14.22 -19.27 9.37
N ILE A 166 14.28 -19.84 8.16
CA ILE A 166 14.55 -19.10 6.93
C ILE A 166 13.55 -17.94 6.71
N PRO A 167 12.23 -18.13 6.79
CA PRO A 167 11.27 -17.03 6.66
C PRO A 167 11.29 -16.03 7.82
N GLU A 168 11.75 -16.45 9.03
CA GLU A 168 11.84 -15.55 10.19
C GLU A 168 13.06 -14.61 10.11
N LEU A 169 14.09 -14.99 9.36
CA LEU A 169 15.31 -14.20 9.17
C LEU A 169 15.21 -13.23 7.97
N HIS A 170 14.25 -13.44 7.10
CA HIS A 170 14.05 -12.64 5.88
C HIS A 170 12.92 -11.62 6.06
#